data_b676a8b47d84d8f1858634e98ed7dba7
#
_entry.id   b676a8b47d84d8f1858634e98ed7dba7
#
_cell.length_a   1.000
_cell.length_b   1.000
_cell.length_c   1.000
_cell.angle_alpha   90.00
_cell.angle_beta   90.00
_cell.angle_gamma   90.00
#
_symmetry.space_group_name_H-M   'P 1'
#
loop_
_entity.id
_entity.type
_entity.pdbx_description
1 polymer ?
#
loop_
_entity_poly.entity_id
_entity_poly.type
_entity_poly.pdbx_seq_one_letter_code
_entity_poly.pdbx_strand_id
1 'polypeptide(L)'
;MSASCVGGTQSQSQSVHNVFVYGSLLADDVVKVLLKRIPPSSSAILNGFHRFSIKGRVYPAILPVENKKVTGKVLFGITNPELDVLDTFEDVEYERRTVEVFVTKILQDNSEKLQAHTYVWSDKNDPNLYGDWDFEEWKRVHMNDFIKMTTEFVEELELPESKPRVATYESFYKQDGQHPPAS
;
A
#
# COMPACT_ATOMS: atom_id res chain seq x y z
N MET A 1 -27.95 -35.33 -5.14
CA MET A 1 -27.58 -35.09 -5.05
C MET A 1 -26.81 -34.42 -4.57
N SER A 2 -26.22 -34.31 -4.04
CA SER A 2 -25.42 -33.78 -3.47
C SER A 2 -24.49 -32.95 -3.96
N ALA A 3 -24.33 -32.85 -4.98
CA ALA A 3 -23.33 -32.09 -5.61
C ALA A 3 -23.22 -30.70 -5.16
N SER A 4 -24.23 -30.23 -4.66
CA SER A 4 -24.22 -28.85 -4.34
C SER A 4 -23.17 -28.46 -3.37
N CYS A 5 -22.72 -29.33 -2.59
CA CYS A 5 -21.80 -28.91 -1.63
C CYS A 5 -20.56 -28.41 -2.19
N VAL A 6 -20.25 -28.82 -3.31
CA VAL A 6 -19.01 -28.41 -3.87
C VAL A 6 -18.90 -26.93 -4.07
N GLY A 7 -19.97 -26.35 -4.46
CA GLY A 7 -19.91 -24.94 -4.72
C GLY A 7 -19.56 -24.14 -3.50
N GLY A 8 -20.09 -24.54 -2.41
CA GLY A 8 -19.82 -23.79 -1.21
C GLY A 8 -18.37 -23.79 -0.83
N THR A 9 -17.74 -24.91 -1.00
CA THR A 9 -16.37 -25.00 -0.63
C THR A 9 -15.51 -24.09 -1.48
N GLN A 10 -15.80 -24.04 -2.73
CA GLN A 10 -14.98 -23.25 -3.60
C GLN A 10 -15.07 -21.78 -3.32
N SER A 11 -16.25 -21.32 -2.99
CA SER A 11 -16.40 -19.89 -2.81
C SER A 11 -15.57 -19.40 -1.63
N GLN A 12 -15.35 -20.23 -0.65
CA GLN A 12 -14.55 -19.77 0.46
C GLN A 12 -13.13 -19.47 0.11
N SER A 13 -12.56 -20.27 -0.76
CA SER A 13 -11.15 -20.09 -1.08
C SER A 13 -10.92 -19.00 -2.08
N GLN A 14 -11.99 -18.39 -2.59
CA GLN A 14 -11.83 -17.39 -3.63
C GLN A 14 -12.03 -15.96 -3.15
N SER A 15 -11.86 -15.75 -1.85
CA SER A 15 -12.03 -14.43 -1.30
C SER A 15 -11.01 -13.45 -1.89
N VAL A 16 -11.48 -12.31 -2.34
CA VAL A 16 -10.59 -11.29 -2.89
C VAL A 16 -10.99 -9.94 -2.32
N HIS A 17 -10.09 -8.98 -2.46
CA HIS A 17 -10.23 -7.68 -1.83
C HIS A 17 -9.90 -6.56 -2.78
N ASN A 18 -10.43 -5.38 -2.49
CA ASN A 18 -10.04 -4.15 -3.15
C ASN A 18 -9.11 -3.40 -2.21
N VAL A 19 -8.03 -2.82 -2.75
CA VAL A 19 -7.08 -2.07 -1.94
C VAL A 19 -6.85 -0.72 -2.59
N PHE A 20 -7.08 0.35 -1.84
CA PHE A 20 -6.82 1.70 -2.31
C PHE A 20 -5.37 2.06 -1.98
N VAL A 21 -4.62 2.45 -3.00
CA VAL A 21 -3.22 2.80 -2.84
C VAL A 21 -3.02 4.25 -3.25
N TYR A 22 -2.08 4.93 -2.58
CA TYR A 22 -1.91 6.35 -2.77
C TYR A 22 -0.46 6.81 -2.74
N GLY A 23 0.47 5.89 -2.55
CA GLY A 23 1.88 6.20 -2.41
C GLY A 23 2.73 5.39 -3.37
N SER A 24 3.73 4.72 -2.86
CA SER A 24 4.66 3.97 -3.71
C SER A 24 3.95 2.88 -4.51
N LEU A 25 2.84 2.36 -4.01
CA LEU A 25 2.12 1.33 -4.74
C LEU A 25 1.34 1.87 -5.93
N LEU A 26 1.36 3.18 -6.15
CA LEU A 26 0.86 3.72 -7.41
C LEU A 26 1.76 3.30 -8.56
N ALA A 27 3.01 2.94 -8.28
CA ALA A 27 3.93 2.50 -9.32
C ALA A 27 3.75 1.00 -9.56
N ASP A 28 3.40 0.66 -10.79
CA ASP A 28 3.20 -0.74 -11.15
C ASP A 28 4.44 -1.58 -10.87
N ASP A 29 5.61 -1.00 -11.04
CA ASP A 29 6.85 -1.73 -10.83
C ASP A 29 7.00 -2.18 -9.38
N VAL A 30 6.57 -1.35 -8.43
CA VAL A 30 6.63 -1.73 -7.03
C VAL A 30 5.63 -2.84 -6.73
N VAL A 31 4.41 -2.70 -7.25
CA VAL A 31 3.38 -3.71 -7.04
C VAL A 31 3.82 -5.05 -7.61
N LYS A 32 4.43 -5.01 -8.78
CA LYS A 32 4.87 -6.25 -9.43
C LYS A 32 5.93 -6.96 -8.61
N VAL A 33 6.83 -6.22 -7.99
CA VAL A 33 7.83 -6.83 -7.12
C VAL A 33 7.16 -7.50 -5.92
N LEU A 34 6.20 -6.81 -5.30
CA LEU A 34 5.55 -7.32 -4.10
C LEU A 34 4.62 -8.49 -4.38
N LEU A 35 3.80 -8.38 -5.40
CA LEU A 35 2.73 -9.33 -5.62
C LEU A 35 3.01 -10.30 -6.77
N LYS A 36 4.13 -10.12 -7.47
CA LYS A 36 4.54 -10.97 -8.59
C LYS A 36 3.62 -10.82 -9.79
N ARG A 37 2.80 -9.80 -9.80
CA ARG A 37 1.90 -9.51 -10.90
C ARG A 37 1.41 -8.08 -10.76
N ILE A 38 0.75 -7.57 -11.79
CA ILE A 38 0.13 -6.25 -11.74
C ILE A 38 -1.37 -6.48 -11.78
N PRO A 39 -2.07 -6.29 -10.66
CA PRO A 39 -3.53 -6.52 -10.65
C PRO A 39 -4.26 -5.46 -11.45
N PRO A 40 -5.49 -5.75 -11.87
CA PRO A 40 -6.31 -4.72 -12.48
C PRO A 40 -6.49 -3.55 -11.53
N SER A 41 -6.59 -2.34 -12.05
CA SER A 41 -6.72 -1.17 -11.21
C SER A 41 -7.54 -0.10 -11.91
N SER A 42 -7.96 0.88 -11.13
CA SER A 42 -8.71 2.01 -11.65
C SER A 42 -8.43 3.23 -10.78
N SER A 43 -8.41 4.40 -11.38
CA SER A 43 -8.24 5.63 -10.62
C SER A 43 -9.37 5.79 -9.61
N ALA A 44 -9.07 6.35 -8.47
CA ALA A 44 -10.06 6.49 -7.41
C ALA A 44 -9.72 7.68 -6.52
N ILE A 45 -10.72 8.11 -5.78
CA ILE A 45 -10.58 9.24 -4.86
C ILE A 45 -11.10 8.82 -3.49
N LEU A 46 -10.33 9.15 -2.47
CA LEU A 46 -10.73 8.96 -1.08
C LEU A 46 -10.94 10.33 -0.45
N ASN A 47 -12.18 10.61 -0.09
CA ASN A 47 -12.52 11.90 0.53
C ASN A 47 -12.28 11.85 2.03
N GLY A 48 -11.99 13.02 2.60
CA GLY A 48 -11.86 13.15 4.04
C GLY A 48 -10.50 12.75 4.58
N PHE A 49 -9.50 12.68 3.72
CA PHE A 49 -8.14 12.33 4.09
C PHE A 49 -7.16 13.25 3.38
N HIS A 50 -5.98 13.37 3.92
CA HIS A 50 -4.91 14.13 3.31
C HIS A 50 -3.64 13.30 3.26
N ARG A 51 -2.86 13.44 2.20
CA ARG A 51 -1.63 12.69 2.00
C ARG A 51 -0.45 13.57 2.36
N PHE A 52 0.23 13.21 3.43
CA PHE A 52 1.34 13.98 3.98
C PHE A 52 2.67 13.37 3.59
N SER A 53 3.68 14.22 3.52
CA SER A 53 5.06 13.74 3.54
C SER A 53 5.45 13.41 4.97
N ILE A 54 6.46 12.57 5.12
CA ILE A 54 6.98 12.18 6.44
C ILE A 54 8.45 12.55 6.49
N LYS A 55 8.84 13.32 7.50
CA LYS A 55 10.24 13.69 7.64
C LYS A 55 11.12 12.45 7.70
N GLY A 56 12.15 12.43 6.89
CA GLY A 56 13.09 11.32 6.89
C GLY A 56 12.65 10.09 6.13
N ARG A 57 11.52 10.15 5.45
CA ARG A 57 11.02 9.01 4.69
C ARG A 57 10.70 9.46 3.29
N VAL A 58 10.66 8.50 2.37
CA VAL A 58 10.35 8.80 0.97
C VAL A 58 8.91 8.46 0.60
N TYR A 59 8.20 7.78 1.47
CA TYR A 59 6.81 7.39 1.23
C TYR A 59 5.87 8.25 2.06
N PRO A 60 4.59 8.32 1.67
CA PRO A 60 3.64 9.20 2.34
C PRO A 60 2.82 8.49 3.38
N ALA A 61 2.05 9.26 4.10
CA ALA A 61 1.07 8.75 5.04
C ALA A 61 -0.22 9.52 4.85
N ILE A 62 -1.37 8.88 5.11
CA ILE A 62 -2.65 9.58 5.10
C ILE A 62 -3.24 9.56 6.50
N LEU A 63 -3.92 10.65 6.81
CA LEU A 63 -4.71 10.78 8.03
C LEU A 63 -6.02 11.46 7.68
N PRO A 64 -7.06 11.25 8.49
CA PRO A 64 -8.32 11.96 8.26
C PRO A 64 -8.13 13.45 8.38
N VAL A 65 -8.59 14.20 7.40
CA VAL A 65 -8.58 15.65 7.40
C VAL A 65 -9.84 16.10 6.67
N GLU A 66 -10.68 16.81 7.38
CA GLU A 66 -11.95 17.27 6.83
C GLU A 66 -11.73 18.13 5.61
N ASN A 67 -12.55 17.97 4.59
CA ASN A 67 -12.54 18.78 3.38
C ASN A 67 -11.31 18.57 2.50
N LYS A 68 -10.56 17.53 2.74
CA LYS A 68 -9.45 17.16 1.87
C LYS A 68 -9.77 15.85 1.18
N LYS A 69 -9.00 15.53 0.18
CA LYS A 69 -9.16 14.26 -0.53
C LYS A 69 -7.82 13.77 -1.02
N VAL A 70 -7.74 12.46 -1.26
CA VAL A 70 -6.53 11.82 -1.75
C VAL A 70 -6.88 11.14 -3.07
N THR A 71 -6.12 11.45 -4.10
CA THR A 71 -6.28 10.75 -5.37
C THR A 71 -5.31 9.58 -5.39
N GLY A 72 -5.76 8.47 -5.92
CA GLY A 72 -4.94 7.26 -5.99
C GLY A 72 -5.58 6.28 -6.93
N LYS A 73 -5.45 5.00 -6.61
CA LYS A 73 -6.14 3.99 -7.41
C LYS A 73 -6.51 2.80 -6.55
N VAL A 74 -7.49 2.04 -7.03
CA VAL A 74 -7.89 0.81 -6.39
C VAL A 74 -7.29 -0.35 -7.16
N LEU A 75 -6.66 -1.27 -6.44
CA LEU A 75 -6.20 -2.53 -6.99
C LEU A 75 -7.30 -3.55 -6.74
N PHE A 76 -7.74 -4.23 -7.78
CA PHE A 76 -8.84 -5.18 -7.67
C PHE A 76 -8.33 -6.60 -7.58
N GLY A 77 -9.13 -7.45 -6.95
CA GLY A 77 -8.84 -8.88 -6.95
C GLY A 77 -7.62 -9.28 -6.15
N ILE A 78 -7.35 -8.57 -5.08
CA ILE A 78 -6.21 -8.88 -4.22
C ILE A 78 -6.59 -10.08 -3.36
N THR A 79 -5.80 -11.15 -3.45
CA THR A 79 -6.09 -12.38 -2.71
C THR A 79 -5.67 -12.24 -1.26
N ASN A 80 -6.10 -13.20 -0.43
CA ASN A 80 -5.70 -13.18 0.98
C ASN A 80 -4.19 -13.24 1.16
N PRO A 81 -3.46 -14.13 0.47
CA PRO A 81 -2.00 -14.10 0.62
C PRO A 81 -1.37 -12.79 0.16
N GLU A 82 -1.91 -12.19 -0.89
CA GLU A 82 -1.39 -10.91 -1.35
C GLU A 82 -1.65 -9.81 -0.32
N LEU A 83 -2.83 -9.84 0.29
CA LEU A 83 -3.14 -8.86 1.32
C LEU A 83 -2.19 -9.00 2.50
N ASP A 84 -1.83 -10.23 2.85
CA ASP A 84 -0.86 -10.47 3.92
C ASP A 84 0.50 -9.88 3.57
N VAL A 85 0.92 -9.98 2.32
CA VAL A 85 2.17 -9.38 1.89
C VAL A 85 2.11 -7.86 2.07
N LEU A 86 1.00 -7.26 1.68
CA LEU A 86 0.86 -5.80 1.84
C LEU A 86 0.84 -5.40 3.30
N ASP A 87 0.13 -6.15 4.15
CA ASP A 87 0.12 -5.86 5.58
C ASP A 87 1.53 -5.92 6.15
N THR A 88 2.30 -6.90 5.74
CA THR A 88 3.66 -7.05 6.23
C THR A 88 4.55 -5.91 5.73
N PHE A 89 4.35 -5.52 4.49
CA PHE A 89 5.14 -4.45 3.89
C PHE A 89 4.87 -3.11 4.58
N GLU A 90 3.60 -2.83 4.88
CA GLU A 90 3.23 -1.58 5.53
C GLU A 90 3.59 -1.59 7.01
N ASP A 91 3.51 -2.76 7.60
CA ASP A 91 3.94 -3.00 8.98
C ASP A 91 3.15 -2.17 9.99
N VAL A 92 3.73 -1.98 11.17
CA VAL A 92 2.99 -1.41 12.29
C VAL A 92 2.81 0.09 12.23
N GLU A 93 3.54 0.75 11.36
CA GLU A 93 3.38 2.20 11.22
C GLU A 93 2.05 2.57 10.60
N TYR A 94 1.42 1.65 9.90
CA TYR A 94 0.12 1.87 9.29
C TYR A 94 -0.90 0.92 9.88
N GLU A 95 -2.14 1.35 9.86
CA GLU A 95 -3.26 0.54 10.28
C GLU A 95 -4.15 0.32 9.06
N ARG A 96 -4.47 -0.93 8.76
CA ARG A 96 -5.34 -1.21 7.62
C ARG A 96 -6.78 -0.95 8.03
N ARG A 97 -7.47 -0.14 7.25
CA ARG A 97 -8.87 0.20 7.49
C ARG A 97 -9.67 0.02 6.23
N THR A 98 -10.96 -0.22 6.39
CA THR A 98 -11.89 -0.25 5.27
C THR A 98 -12.48 1.15 5.11
N VAL A 99 -12.40 1.65 3.90
CA VAL A 99 -12.91 2.99 3.58
C VAL A 99 -13.76 2.93 2.33
N GLU A 100 -14.54 3.98 2.11
CA GLU A 100 -15.34 4.12 0.92
C GLU A 100 -14.59 5.01 -0.06
N VAL A 101 -14.41 4.54 -1.28
CA VAL A 101 -13.71 5.32 -2.30
C VAL A 101 -14.61 5.46 -3.52
N PHE A 102 -14.30 6.45 -4.35
CA PHE A 102 -15.04 6.72 -5.57
C PHE A 102 -14.16 6.38 -6.75
N VAL A 103 -14.55 5.37 -7.51
CA VAL A 103 -13.80 4.92 -8.67
C VAL A 103 -14.37 5.60 -9.91
N THR A 104 -13.50 6.24 -10.67
CA THR A 104 -13.93 6.92 -11.88
C THR A 104 -14.05 5.93 -13.02
N LYS A 105 -15.21 5.94 -13.68
CA LYS A 105 -15.42 5.11 -14.86
C LYS A 105 -15.34 5.98 -16.07
N ILE A 106 -14.26 5.86 -16.79
CA ILE A 106 -13.97 6.75 -17.90
C ILE A 106 -15.04 6.70 -18.97
N LEU A 107 -15.47 5.51 -19.34
CA LEU A 107 -16.41 5.37 -20.44
C LEU A 107 -17.80 5.88 -20.12
N GLN A 108 -18.15 5.89 -18.87
CA GLN A 108 -19.48 6.32 -18.45
C GLN A 108 -19.49 7.69 -17.83
N ASP A 109 -18.31 8.28 -17.70
CA ASP A 109 -18.18 9.62 -17.15
C ASP A 109 -18.92 9.80 -15.83
N ASN A 110 -18.90 8.77 -15.00
CA ASN A 110 -19.45 8.89 -13.67
C ASN A 110 -18.59 8.05 -12.74
N SER A 111 -18.85 8.17 -11.46
CA SER A 111 -18.07 7.47 -10.48
C SER A 111 -18.93 6.43 -9.78
N GLU A 112 -18.28 5.47 -9.21
CA GLU A 112 -18.93 4.39 -8.52
C GLU A 112 -18.31 4.26 -7.15
N LYS A 113 -19.13 4.21 -6.11
CA LYS A 113 -18.65 4.01 -4.75
C LYS A 113 -18.36 2.54 -4.51
N LEU A 114 -17.26 2.28 -3.82
CA LEU A 114 -17.03 0.93 -3.36
C LEU A 114 -16.16 0.95 -2.12
N GLN A 115 -16.12 -0.17 -1.45
CA GLN A 115 -15.33 -0.31 -0.25
C GLN A 115 -13.97 -0.89 -0.59
N ALA A 116 -12.95 -0.38 0.06
CA ALA A 116 -11.58 -0.85 -0.18
C ALA A 116 -10.82 -0.77 1.12
N HIS A 117 -9.82 -1.63 1.25
CA HIS A 117 -8.87 -1.49 2.35
C HIS A 117 -7.87 -0.41 1.98
N THR A 118 -7.38 0.30 2.99
CA THR A 118 -6.27 1.20 2.76
C THR A 118 -5.43 1.26 4.03
N TYR A 119 -4.26 1.85 3.95
CA TYR A 119 -3.32 1.88 5.07
C TYR A 119 -3.22 3.31 5.58
N VAL A 120 -3.66 3.51 6.82
CA VAL A 120 -3.72 4.83 7.44
C VAL A 120 -2.62 4.90 8.49
N TRP A 121 -1.94 6.03 8.57
CA TRP A 121 -0.85 6.20 9.53
C TRP A 121 -1.37 5.98 10.94
N SER A 122 -0.61 5.24 11.74
CA SER A 122 -1.09 4.84 13.06
C SER A 122 -1.09 5.98 14.06
N ASP A 123 -0.09 6.86 13.99
CA ASP A 123 0.03 7.94 14.96
C ASP A 123 -0.54 9.23 14.39
N LYS A 124 -1.77 9.55 14.77
CA LYS A 124 -2.42 10.72 14.20
C LYS A 124 -1.86 12.03 14.73
N ASN A 125 -0.97 12.00 15.71
CA ASN A 125 -0.36 13.22 16.23
C ASN A 125 1.12 13.27 15.92
N ASP A 126 1.58 12.52 14.93
CA ASP A 126 2.99 12.45 14.61
C ASP A 126 3.49 13.80 14.09
N PRO A 127 4.43 14.43 14.78
CA PRO A 127 4.94 15.73 14.34
C PRO A 127 5.81 15.67 13.10
N ASN A 128 6.12 14.48 12.63
CA ASN A 128 6.94 14.32 11.42
C ASN A 128 6.13 14.40 10.14
N LEU A 129 4.80 14.42 10.23
CA LEU A 129 3.98 14.57 9.04
C LEU A 129 3.88 16.03 8.66
N TYR A 130 4.01 16.31 7.37
CA TYR A 130 3.96 17.70 6.92
C TYR A 130 3.59 17.76 5.44
N GLY A 131 3.06 18.90 5.04
CA GLY A 131 2.89 19.26 3.63
C GLY A 131 2.09 18.27 2.81
N ASP A 132 2.53 18.13 1.58
CA ASP A 132 1.94 17.22 0.61
C ASP A 132 3.02 16.30 0.07
N TRP A 133 2.59 15.15 -0.40
CA TRP A 133 3.50 14.21 -1.04
C TRP A 133 3.11 14.11 -2.51
N ASP A 134 4.10 14.18 -3.39
CA ASP A 134 3.86 14.18 -4.83
C ASP A 134 4.42 12.91 -5.48
N PHE A 135 3.55 12.16 -6.14
CA PHE A 135 3.95 10.88 -6.75
C PHE A 135 4.93 11.09 -7.89
N GLU A 136 4.72 12.12 -8.71
CA GLU A 136 5.59 12.32 -9.86
C GLU A 136 7.02 12.65 -9.44
N GLU A 137 7.16 13.44 -8.40
CA GLU A 137 8.47 13.73 -7.86
C GLU A 137 9.11 12.48 -7.28
N TRP A 138 8.33 11.71 -6.52
CA TRP A 138 8.84 10.47 -5.93
C TRP A 138 9.30 9.52 -7.03
N LYS A 139 8.54 9.41 -8.10
CA LYS A 139 8.87 8.51 -9.20
C LYS A 139 10.17 8.92 -9.86
N ARG A 140 10.37 10.21 -10.04
CA ARG A 140 11.57 10.72 -10.68
C ARG A 140 12.80 10.57 -9.81
N VAL A 141 12.66 10.76 -8.50
CA VAL A 141 13.82 10.86 -7.62
C VAL A 141 14.08 9.57 -6.85
N HIS A 142 13.03 8.90 -6.40
CA HIS A 142 13.20 7.83 -5.41
C HIS A 142 12.78 6.45 -5.86
N MET A 143 12.08 6.33 -6.98
CA MET A 143 11.47 5.05 -7.34
C MET A 143 12.49 3.94 -7.51
N ASN A 144 13.62 4.22 -8.16
CA ASN A 144 14.61 3.17 -8.40
C ASN A 144 15.15 2.60 -7.11
N ASP A 145 15.49 3.47 -6.17
CA ASP A 145 16.00 3.00 -4.88
C ASP A 145 14.91 2.28 -4.10
N PHE A 146 13.69 2.74 -4.24
CA PHE A 146 12.58 2.11 -3.52
C PHE A 146 12.31 0.72 -4.07
N ILE A 147 12.41 0.53 -5.38
CA ILE A 147 12.24 -0.79 -5.98
C ILE A 147 13.33 -1.73 -5.46
N LYS A 148 14.55 -1.23 -5.34
CA LYS A 148 15.63 -2.04 -4.83
C LYS A 148 15.35 -2.48 -3.40
N MET A 149 14.92 -1.56 -2.56
CA MET A 149 14.57 -1.88 -1.18
C MET A 149 13.43 -2.88 -1.13
N THR A 150 12.43 -2.70 -1.99
CA THR A 150 11.29 -3.60 -2.02
C THR A 150 11.69 -5.00 -2.47
N THR A 151 12.61 -5.08 -3.43
CA THR A 151 13.12 -6.37 -3.87
C THR A 151 13.81 -7.09 -2.72
N GLU A 152 14.60 -6.38 -1.94
CA GLU A 152 15.27 -6.97 -0.80
C GLU A 152 14.27 -7.42 0.25
N PHE A 153 13.21 -6.65 0.45
CA PHE A 153 12.16 -7.02 1.37
C PHE A 153 11.51 -8.35 0.98
N VAL A 154 11.21 -8.50 -0.32
CA VAL A 154 10.58 -9.72 -0.80
C VAL A 154 11.52 -10.91 -0.63
N GLU A 155 12.79 -10.72 -0.93
CA GLU A 155 13.78 -11.79 -0.75
C GLU A 155 13.84 -12.20 0.71
N GLU A 156 13.78 -11.24 1.61
CA GLU A 156 13.81 -11.54 3.03
C GLU A 156 12.57 -12.32 3.45
N LEU A 157 11.42 -11.98 2.89
CA LEU A 157 10.19 -12.69 3.20
C LEU A 157 10.26 -14.16 2.80
N GLU A 158 11.02 -14.46 1.76
CA GLU A 158 11.08 -15.81 1.24
C GLU A 158 12.11 -16.67 1.94
N LEU A 159 12.86 -16.10 2.88
CA LEU A 159 13.82 -16.88 3.64
C LEU A 159 13.13 -17.63 4.75
N PRO A 160 13.59 -18.84 5.06
CA PRO A 160 12.97 -19.65 6.12
C PRO A 160 13.04 -19.00 7.49
N GLU A 161 14.08 -18.21 7.75
CA GLU A 161 14.24 -17.58 9.04
C GLU A 161 14.25 -16.08 8.85
N SER A 162 13.12 -15.53 8.52
CA SER A 162 13.10 -14.12 8.22
C SER A 162 13.20 -13.28 9.48
N LYS A 163 13.80 -12.13 9.34
CA LYS A 163 13.93 -11.18 10.43
C LYS A 163 12.63 -10.44 10.63
N PRO A 164 12.47 -9.79 11.79
CA PRO A 164 11.32 -8.90 11.96
C PRO A 164 11.30 -7.84 10.87
N ARG A 165 10.13 -7.60 10.32
CA ARG A 165 10.02 -6.71 9.16
C ARG A 165 10.43 -5.28 9.46
N VAL A 166 10.04 -4.78 10.62
CA VAL A 166 10.42 -3.42 10.99
C VAL A 166 11.92 -3.29 11.03
N ALA A 167 12.58 -4.28 11.61
CA ALA A 167 14.03 -4.22 11.73
C ALA A 167 14.71 -4.22 10.37
N THR A 168 14.21 -5.03 9.45
CA THR A 168 14.79 -5.10 8.11
C THR A 168 14.64 -3.76 7.40
N TYR A 169 13.46 -3.19 7.52
CA TYR A 169 13.17 -1.93 6.87
C TYR A 169 14.06 -0.82 7.42
N GLU A 170 14.16 -0.76 8.74
CA GLU A 170 14.99 0.24 9.37
C GLU A 170 16.45 0.09 9.01
N SER A 171 16.91 -1.13 8.90
CA SER A 171 18.28 -1.37 8.49
C SER A 171 18.58 -0.80 7.13
N PHE A 172 17.65 -0.96 6.21
CA PHE A 172 17.84 -0.42 4.88
C PHE A 172 18.02 1.09 4.91
N TYR A 173 17.15 1.78 5.64
CA TYR A 173 17.22 3.22 5.70
C TYR A 173 18.46 3.72 6.45
N LYS A 174 18.88 3.00 7.45
CA LYS A 174 20.10 3.40 8.15
C LYS A 174 21.31 3.29 7.26
N GLN A 175 21.41 2.25 6.49
CA GLN A 175 22.53 2.11 5.57
C GLN A 175 22.52 3.21 4.53
N ASP A 176 21.36 3.46 4.02
CA ASP A 176 21.23 4.46 2.99
C ASP A 176 21.47 5.85 3.54
N GLY A 177 21.03 6.06 4.70
CA GLY A 177 21.13 7.36 5.26
C GLY A 177 22.38 7.64 5.97
N GLN A 178 23.05 6.93 6.36
CA GLN A 178 24.01 7.28 6.96
C GLN A 178 24.19 7.03 8.17
N HIS A 179 24.12 6.69 8.66
CA HIS A 179 24.24 6.40 9.61
C HIS A 179 24.71 6.13 10.40
N PRO A 180 24.99 6.08 10.75
CA PRO A 180 25.43 6.07 11.64
C PRO A 180 25.89 5.22 12.23
N PRO A 181 26.47 4.98 12.36
CA PRO A 181 26.97 4.07 12.71
C PRO A 181 27.04 3.88 13.94
N ALA A 182 26.94 3.94 14.28
CA ALA A 182 26.92 3.75 15.21
C ALA A 182 27.15 2.93 15.79
N SER A 183 27.31 2.60 15.85
CA SER A 183 27.38 1.96 16.48
C SER A 183 27.32 1.28 16.84
#